data_f5d77a32d9445728779b0b832c1dc23b
#
_entry.id   f5d77a32d9445728779b0b832c1dc23b
#
_cell.length_a   1.000
_cell.length_b   1.000
_cell.length_c   1.000
_cell.angle_alpha   90.00
_cell.angle_beta   90.00
_cell.angle_gamma   90.00
#
_symmetry.space_group_name_H-M   'P 1'
#
loop_
_entity.id
_entity.type
_entity.pdbx_description
1 polymer ?
#
loop_
_entity_poly.entity_id
_entity_poly.type
_entity_poly.pdbx_seq_one_letter_code
_entity_poly.pdbx_strand_id
1 'polypeptide(L)'
;MNKPHEVLARLNPDFEIVHSKPNDIYPDDFLKTIDLVLFGREIDNSNGIIEALNKLGIRFGLDLDDYWILPEDHLLYEHYKETNKPQLIIDSIKAAHFVICTTEILAGKIKEHNKEVYVIENGIDTDDSVWQNNHINSKRIRYGFTQGTTHIPDVMSIHKDVQTALYDADFNRNCQVILTGWNAIKSEESVYIGYERMLTDNLKTLLPVEREYCLRLVKYKFPSGISKPYRRVGALPVYEFAKVYDEMDILVAPLIDNDFNNCKSELKMIEAGFKGCAFMGHNVNPYSSLMTKKNSFDLTWGNFYEWSKYILSNPNLVKDTAAQLTLDTKKYSLNLLTDKRKELYERFK
;
A
#
# COMPACT_ATOMS: atom_id res chain seq x y z
N MET A 1 -5.06 4.42 8.75
CA MET A 1 -4.80 4.83 10.14
C MET A 1 -5.88 4.38 11.12
N ASN A 2 -7.18 4.49 10.81
CA ASN A 2 -8.25 4.20 11.79
C ASN A 2 -8.44 2.71 12.13
N LYS A 3 -8.27 1.80 11.15
CA LYS A 3 -8.53 0.35 11.34
C LYS A 3 -7.82 -0.30 12.55
N PRO A 4 -6.52 -0.10 12.79
CA PRO A 4 -5.87 -0.68 13.97
C PRO A 4 -6.50 -0.24 15.29
N HIS A 5 -6.98 1.01 15.38
CA HIS A 5 -7.64 1.55 16.56
C HIS A 5 -9.07 1.03 16.72
N GLU A 6 -9.81 0.89 15.62
CA GLU A 6 -11.13 0.26 15.62
C GLU A 6 -11.07 -1.19 16.11
N VAL A 7 -10.04 -1.95 15.66
CA VAL A 7 -9.80 -3.31 16.13
C VAL A 7 -9.42 -3.33 17.60
N LEU A 8 -8.58 -2.38 18.05
CA LEU A 8 -8.20 -2.24 19.46
C LEU A 8 -9.45 -2.04 20.33
N ALA A 9 -10.31 -1.08 20.00
CA ALA A 9 -11.54 -0.81 20.75
C ALA A 9 -12.52 -1.99 20.72
N ARG A 10 -12.64 -2.68 19.58
CA ARG A 10 -13.49 -3.88 19.44
C ARG A 10 -13.05 -5.01 20.37
N LEU A 11 -11.74 -5.24 20.48
CA LEU A 11 -11.17 -6.33 21.30
C LEU A 11 -10.97 -5.94 22.77
N ASN A 12 -10.93 -4.66 23.07
CA ASN A 12 -10.70 -4.13 24.42
C ASN A 12 -11.74 -3.05 24.74
N PRO A 13 -12.86 -3.41 25.35
CA PRO A 13 -13.97 -2.46 25.63
C PRO A 13 -13.60 -1.29 26.56
N ASP A 14 -12.45 -1.38 27.26
CA ASP A 14 -11.93 -0.30 28.12
C ASP A 14 -11.28 0.84 27.30
N PHE A 15 -11.10 0.65 25.98
CA PHE A 15 -10.59 1.66 25.06
C PHE A 15 -11.74 2.32 24.28
N GLU A 16 -11.96 3.58 24.54
CA GLU A 16 -12.83 4.43 23.72
C GLU A 16 -11.98 5.23 22.74
N ILE A 17 -12.32 5.19 21.46
CA ILE A 17 -11.58 5.87 20.39
C ILE A 17 -12.43 7.02 19.85
N VAL A 18 -11.90 8.23 19.99
CA VAL A 18 -12.50 9.44 19.39
C VAL A 18 -11.67 9.84 18.17
N HIS A 19 -12.32 9.90 17.02
CA HIS A 19 -11.69 10.36 15.78
C HIS A 19 -11.88 11.85 15.59
N SER A 20 -10.76 12.58 15.50
CA SER A 20 -10.72 13.99 15.17
C SER A 20 -10.54 14.20 13.67
N LYS A 21 -11.19 15.25 13.13
CA LYS A 21 -10.92 15.75 11.77
C LYS A 21 -9.93 16.90 11.83
N PRO A 22 -9.20 17.17 10.74
CA PRO A 22 -8.40 18.38 10.63
C PRO A 22 -9.28 19.62 10.94
N ASN A 23 -8.76 20.52 11.77
CA ASN A 23 -9.41 21.74 12.24
C ASN A 23 -10.58 21.57 13.25
N ASP A 24 -10.83 20.38 13.76
CA ASP A 24 -11.73 20.23 14.92
C ASP A 24 -11.09 20.97 16.12
N ILE A 25 -11.90 21.77 16.80
CA ILE A 25 -11.51 22.50 18.02
C ILE A 25 -12.24 21.86 19.19
N TYR A 26 -11.48 21.38 20.16
CA TYR A 26 -12.02 20.76 21.35
C TYR A 26 -11.87 21.70 22.56
N PRO A 27 -12.93 21.92 23.35
CA PRO A 27 -12.83 22.68 24.60
C PRO A 27 -11.94 21.92 25.61
N ASP A 28 -11.27 22.69 26.49
CA ASP A 28 -10.37 22.13 27.53
C ASP A 28 -11.05 21.04 28.37
N ASP A 29 -12.33 21.19 28.67
CA ASP A 29 -13.07 20.22 29.48
C ASP A 29 -13.25 18.88 28.78
N PHE A 30 -13.38 18.88 27.45
CA PHE A 30 -13.35 17.66 26.67
C PHE A 30 -11.95 17.07 26.63
N LEU A 31 -10.93 17.87 26.36
CA LEU A 31 -9.53 17.38 26.31
C LEU A 31 -9.12 16.74 27.64
N LYS A 32 -9.57 17.25 28.78
CA LYS A 32 -9.29 16.64 30.10
C LYS A 32 -9.89 15.21 30.28
N THR A 33 -10.79 14.81 29.42
CA THR A 33 -11.34 13.43 29.43
C THR A 33 -10.51 12.46 28.58
N ILE A 34 -9.50 12.97 27.85
CA ILE A 34 -8.64 12.19 26.95
C ILE A 34 -7.38 11.76 27.70
N ASP A 35 -7.09 10.48 27.73
CA ASP A 35 -5.87 9.95 28.33
C ASP A 35 -4.64 10.10 27.42
N LEU A 36 -4.84 9.97 26.10
CA LEU A 36 -3.77 9.94 25.12
C LEU A 36 -4.24 10.49 23.77
N VAL A 37 -3.43 11.31 23.11
CA VAL A 37 -3.66 11.77 21.72
C VAL A 37 -2.69 11.10 20.78
N LEU A 38 -3.16 10.65 19.61
CA LEU A 38 -2.32 10.12 18.56
C LEU A 38 -2.50 10.92 17.28
N PHE A 39 -1.43 11.51 16.80
CA PHE A 39 -1.38 12.22 15.53
C PHE A 39 -0.91 11.29 14.41
N GLY A 40 -1.47 11.48 13.22
CA GLY A 40 -1.02 10.77 12.05
C GLY A 40 -0.03 11.58 11.24
N ARG A 41 1.16 11.01 10.98
CA ARG A 41 2.21 11.51 10.11
C ARG A 41 2.88 12.82 10.56
N GLU A 42 2.11 13.85 10.93
CA GLU A 42 2.62 15.17 11.32
C GLU A 42 1.64 15.87 12.25
N ILE A 43 2.13 16.85 12.97
CA ILE A 43 1.35 17.70 13.88
C ILE A 43 1.31 19.11 13.30
N ASP A 44 0.14 19.54 12.85
CA ASP A 44 -0.06 20.96 12.55
C ASP A 44 -0.30 21.70 13.88
N ASN A 45 0.75 22.39 14.35
CA ASN A 45 0.71 23.15 15.59
C ASN A 45 0.30 24.63 15.38
N SER A 46 -0.27 24.98 14.23
CA SER A 46 -0.66 26.37 13.93
C SER A 46 -1.71 26.93 14.90
N ASN A 47 -2.47 26.06 15.54
CA ASN A 47 -3.48 26.39 16.56
C ASN A 47 -3.00 26.20 18.01
N GLY A 48 -1.70 25.92 18.24
CA GLY A 48 -1.13 25.75 19.57
C GLY A 48 -1.56 24.46 20.29
N ILE A 49 -1.89 23.39 19.55
CA ILE A 49 -2.36 22.13 20.15
C ILE A 49 -1.31 21.46 21.03
N ILE A 50 -0.03 21.52 20.67
CA ILE A 50 1.05 20.95 21.47
C ILE A 50 1.12 21.64 22.84
N GLU A 51 1.06 22.96 22.88
CA GLU A 51 1.07 23.75 24.11
C GLU A 51 -0.16 23.47 24.98
N ALA A 52 -1.34 23.32 24.34
CA ALA A 52 -2.57 23.01 25.05
C ALA A 52 -2.50 21.60 25.70
N LEU A 53 -2.05 20.60 24.99
CA LEU A 53 -1.89 19.24 25.52
C LEU A 53 -0.86 19.19 26.65
N ASN A 54 0.28 19.86 26.49
CA ASN A 54 1.32 19.93 27.51
C ASN A 54 0.81 20.65 28.79
N LYS A 55 0.06 21.73 28.64
CA LYS A 55 -0.55 22.46 29.76
C LYS A 55 -1.54 21.59 30.54
N LEU A 56 -2.26 20.73 29.86
CA LEU A 56 -3.23 19.81 30.45
C LEU A 56 -2.59 18.50 30.95
N GLY A 57 -1.29 18.29 30.72
CA GLY A 57 -0.58 17.08 31.08
C GLY A 57 -0.94 15.86 30.24
N ILE A 58 -1.55 16.06 29.08
CA ILE A 58 -1.99 14.99 28.17
C ILE A 58 -0.81 14.58 27.30
N ARG A 59 -0.45 13.31 27.32
CA ARG A 59 0.60 12.78 26.44
C ARG A 59 0.08 12.60 25.03
N PHE A 60 1.00 12.68 24.06
CA PHE A 60 0.66 12.46 22.65
C PHE A 60 1.78 11.72 21.93
N GLY A 61 1.37 10.89 20.99
CA GLY A 61 2.25 10.14 20.09
C GLY A 61 2.05 10.53 18.64
N LEU A 62 2.98 10.08 17.80
CA LEU A 62 2.92 10.20 16.35
C LEU A 62 2.90 8.80 15.72
N ASP A 63 1.99 8.54 14.79
CA ASP A 63 1.96 7.30 13.97
C ASP A 63 2.49 7.64 12.57
N LEU A 64 3.66 7.09 12.21
CA LEU A 64 4.40 7.40 11.00
C LEU A 64 4.69 6.13 10.22
N ASP A 65 4.17 6.02 9.00
CA ASP A 65 4.28 4.84 8.14
C ASP A 65 5.23 5.01 6.94
N ASP A 66 5.58 6.24 6.56
CA ASP A 66 6.47 6.56 5.45
C ASP A 66 7.65 7.44 5.88
N TYR A 67 8.79 7.25 5.21
CA TYR A 67 9.93 8.15 5.34
C TYR A 67 9.59 9.51 4.72
N TRP A 68 10.06 10.57 5.35
CA TRP A 68 9.72 11.96 4.98
C TRP A 68 10.64 12.60 3.95
N ILE A 69 11.76 11.95 3.62
CA ILE A 69 12.65 12.39 2.55
C ILE A 69 12.28 11.63 1.28
N LEU A 70 11.74 12.36 0.31
CA LEU A 70 11.33 11.80 -0.98
C LEU A 70 12.49 11.84 -1.97
N PRO A 71 12.64 10.83 -2.86
CA PRO A 71 13.56 10.91 -3.99
C PRO A 71 13.10 11.99 -5.00
N GLU A 72 14.04 12.54 -5.77
CA GLU A 72 13.76 13.66 -6.69
C GLU A 72 12.74 13.33 -7.79
N ASP A 73 12.66 12.07 -8.19
CA ASP A 73 11.70 11.57 -9.18
C ASP A 73 10.32 11.22 -8.61
N HIS A 74 10.13 11.41 -7.31
CA HIS A 74 8.84 11.17 -6.68
C HIS A 74 7.82 12.28 -7.03
N LEU A 75 6.60 11.90 -7.37
CA LEU A 75 5.53 12.81 -7.81
C LEU A 75 5.28 14.01 -6.87
N LEU A 76 5.49 13.83 -5.56
CA LEU A 76 5.27 14.85 -4.54
C LEU A 76 6.56 15.57 -4.12
N TYR A 77 7.70 15.33 -4.77
CA TYR A 77 9.00 15.89 -4.34
C TYR A 77 8.99 17.40 -4.26
N GLU A 78 8.57 18.09 -5.34
CA GLU A 78 8.53 19.57 -5.37
C GLU A 78 7.55 20.13 -4.34
N HIS A 79 6.39 19.52 -4.17
CA HIS A 79 5.43 19.93 -3.14
C HIS A 79 6.01 19.82 -1.72
N TYR A 80 6.74 18.75 -1.42
CA TYR A 80 7.40 18.56 -0.11
C TYR A 80 8.47 19.62 0.14
N LYS A 81 9.22 19.96 -0.91
CA LYS A 81 10.26 20.98 -0.86
C LYS A 81 9.68 22.38 -0.66
N GLU A 82 8.67 22.75 -1.44
CA GLU A 82 8.00 24.06 -1.36
C GLU A 82 7.30 24.28 -0.02
N THR A 83 6.70 23.25 0.55
CA THR A 83 5.98 23.32 1.83
C THR A 83 6.85 23.01 3.04
N ASN A 84 8.14 22.77 2.85
CA ASN A 84 9.07 22.35 3.90
C ASN A 84 8.56 21.18 4.76
N LYS A 85 7.86 20.26 4.10
CA LYS A 85 7.18 19.11 4.73
C LYS A 85 8.13 18.23 5.55
N PRO A 86 9.36 17.91 5.07
CA PRO A 86 10.32 17.13 5.85
C PRO A 86 10.63 17.73 7.22
N GLN A 87 10.82 19.05 7.29
CA GLN A 87 11.12 19.72 8.56
C GLN A 87 9.92 19.69 9.51
N LEU A 88 8.69 19.88 9.00
CA LEU A 88 7.47 19.77 9.79
C LEU A 88 7.32 18.39 10.42
N ILE A 89 7.62 17.33 9.66
CA ILE A 89 7.58 15.94 10.17
C ILE A 89 8.67 15.72 11.22
N ILE A 90 9.89 16.20 11.00
CA ILE A 90 11.00 16.12 11.97
C ILE A 90 10.62 16.83 13.27
N ASP A 91 10.04 18.02 13.19
CA ASP A 91 9.63 18.78 14.36
C ASP A 91 8.49 18.08 15.12
N SER A 92 7.56 17.46 14.39
CA SER A 92 6.52 16.60 14.98
C SER A 92 7.10 15.38 15.70
N ILE A 93 8.10 14.70 15.10
CA ILE A 93 8.83 13.59 15.72
C ILE A 93 9.49 14.02 17.02
N LYS A 94 10.16 15.18 17.03
CA LYS A 94 10.83 15.73 18.22
C LYS A 94 9.87 16.12 19.33
N ALA A 95 8.70 16.65 18.96
CA ALA A 95 7.69 17.09 19.93
C ALA A 95 6.92 15.93 20.57
N ALA A 96 6.74 14.82 19.86
CA ALA A 96 5.96 13.68 20.33
C ALA A 96 6.63 12.98 21.53
N HIS A 97 5.83 12.53 22.50
CA HIS A 97 6.29 11.76 23.64
C HIS A 97 6.76 10.35 23.22
N PHE A 98 6.20 9.82 22.13
CA PHE A 98 6.64 8.59 21.49
C PHE A 98 6.22 8.58 20.02
N VAL A 99 6.87 7.75 19.22
CA VAL A 99 6.55 7.56 17.80
C VAL A 99 6.32 6.08 17.52
N ILE A 100 5.21 5.78 16.84
CA ILE A 100 4.93 4.45 16.27
C ILE A 100 5.37 4.48 14.81
N CYS A 101 6.03 3.42 14.35
CA CYS A 101 6.33 3.22 12.95
C CYS A 101 6.20 1.75 12.56
N THR A 102 6.29 1.46 11.27
CA THR A 102 5.93 0.15 10.72
C THR A 102 7.13 -0.79 10.54
N THR A 103 8.37 -0.27 10.50
CA THR A 103 9.57 -1.07 10.22
C THR A 103 10.76 -0.62 11.07
N GLU A 104 11.71 -1.54 11.31
CA GLU A 104 12.95 -1.22 12.03
C GLU A 104 13.84 -0.22 11.26
N ILE A 105 13.81 -0.24 9.93
CA ILE A 105 14.57 0.71 9.11
C ILE A 105 14.04 2.12 9.32
N LEU A 106 12.72 2.30 9.26
CA LEU A 106 12.09 3.59 9.54
C LEU A 106 12.33 4.02 10.99
N ALA A 107 12.26 3.08 11.95
CA ALA A 107 12.58 3.34 13.33
C ALA A 107 14.02 3.86 13.51
N GLY A 108 14.98 3.31 12.76
CA GLY A 108 16.36 3.80 12.75
C GLY A 108 16.45 5.28 12.36
N LYS A 109 15.72 5.69 11.31
CA LYS A 109 15.66 7.10 10.88
C LYS A 109 14.98 8.00 11.92
N ILE A 110 13.92 7.53 12.57
CA ILE A 110 13.18 8.28 13.60
C ILE A 110 14.03 8.44 14.86
N LYS A 111 14.81 7.42 15.26
CA LYS A 111 15.67 7.44 16.45
C LYS A 111 16.72 8.54 16.45
N GLU A 112 17.04 9.12 15.28
CA GLU A 112 17.89 10.30 15.17
C GLU A 112 17.26 11.56 15.79
N HIS A 113 15.91 11.56 15.93
CA HIS A 113 15.14 12.72 16.38
C HIS A 113 14.32 12.47 17.66
N ASN A 114 13.94 11.22 17.94
CA ASN A 114 13.19 10.81 19.14
C ASN A 114 13.68 9.43 19.60
N LYS A 115 13.87 9.24 20.91
CA LYS A 115 14.36 7.96 21.48
C LYS A 115 13.23 6.96 21.78
N GLU A 116 12.02 7.46 22.01
CA GLU A 116 10.84 6.65 22.34
C GLU A 116 10.14 6.22 21.01
N VAL A 117 10.72 5.24 20.34
CA VAL A 117 10.25 4.73 19.03
C VAL A 117 9.85 3.28 19.14
N TYR A 118 8.66 2.95 18.68
CA TYR A 118 8.05 1.62 18.78
C TYR A 118 7.65 1.12 17.38
N VAL A 119 8.11 -0.09 17.05
CA VAL A 119 7.75 -0.74 15.80
C VAL A 119 6.50 -1.59 16.01
N ILE A 120 5.43 -1.20 15.32
CA ILE A 120 4.18 -1.97 15.24
C ILE A 120 3.85 -2.15 13.77
N GLU A 121 3.99 -3.37 13.32
CA GLU A 121 3.85 -3.73 11.90
C GLU A 121 2.44 -3.42 11.39
N ASN A 122 2.32 -3.19 10.08
CA ASN A 122 1.03 -3.13 9.40
C ASN A 122 0.34 -4.50 9.44
N GLY A 123 -0.97 -4.49 9.55
CA GLY A 123 -1.76 -5.71 9.61
C GLY A 123 -3.12 -5.59 8.95
N ILE A 124 -3.79 -6.72 8.83
CA ILE A 124 -5.10 -6.86 8.20
C ILE A 124 -6.16 -7.20 9.25
N ASP A 125 -7.29 -6.52 9.21
CA ASP A 125 -8.47 -6.86 10.00
C ASP A 125 -9.14 -8.10 9.40
N THR A 126 -8.87 -9.27 9.97
CA THR A 126 -9.38 -10.55 9.47
C THR A 126 -10.89 -10.75 9.68
N ASP A 127 -11.51 -9.93 10.53
CA ASP A 127 -12.94 -9.97 10.77
C ASP A 127 -13.71 -9.08 9.76
N ASP A 128 -13.01 -8.22 9.03
CA ASP A 128 -13.59 -7.43 7.96
C ASP A 128 -13.75 -8.30 6.69
N SER A 129 -15.00 -8.50 6.27
CA SER A 129 -15.36 -9.35 5.13
C SER A 129 -14.70 -8.95 3.80
N VAL A 130 -14.23 -7.72 3.67
CA VAL A 130 -13.53 -7.26 2.45
C VAL A 130 -12.21 -8.03 2.22
N TRP A 131 -11.62 -8.56 3.30
CA TRP A 131 -10.38 -9.34 3.25
C TRP A 131 -10.60 -10.85 3.06
N GLN A 132 -11.84 -11.32 3.03
CA GLN A 132 -12.13 -12.68 2.64
C GLN A 132 -11.70 -12.91 1.18
N ASN A 133 -11.12 -14.08 0.93
CA ASN A 133 -10.74 -14.47 -0.42
C ASN A 133 -11.99 -14.85 -1.22
N ASN A 134 -12.43 -13.96 -2.10
CA ASN A 134 -13.54 -14.15 -3.03
C ASN A 134 -13.03 -14.21 -4.47
N HIS A 135 -11.93 -14.92 -4.68
CA HIS A 135 -11.23 -15.00 -5.94
C HIS A 135 -12.15 -15.34 -7.13
N ILE A 136 -12.11 -14.53 -8.16
CA ILE A 136 -12.89 -14.71 -9.37
C ILE A 136 -12.11 -15.61 -10.33
N ASN A 137 -12.67 -16.78 -10.62
CA ASN A 137 -12.04 -17.73 -11.56
C ASN A 137 -11.85 -17.12 -12.96
N SER A 138 -10.69 -17.35 -13.53
CA SER A 138 -10.33 -16.94 -14.88
C SER A 138 -9.64 -18.07 -15.64
N LYS A 139 -9.80 -18.06 -16.98
CA LYS A 139 -9.01 -18.94 -17.88
C LYS A 139 -7.60 -18.38 -18.13
N ARG A 140 -7.35 -17.13 -17.74
CA ARG A 140 -6.07 -16.44 -17.91
C ARG A 140 -5.39 -16.26 -16.56
N ILE A 141 -4.07 -16.33 -16.53
CA ILE A 141 -3.27 -15.93 -15.38
C ILE A 141 -3.24 -14.39 -15.34
N ARG A 142 -3.65 -13.79 -14.24
CA ARG A 142 -3.87 -12.36 -14.12
C ARG A 142 -2.81 -11.72 -13.25
N TYR A 143 -2.05 -10.81 -13.85
CA TYR A 143 -1.00 -10.00 -13.23
C TYR A 143 -1.56 -8.63 -12.88
N GLY A 144 -1.81 -8.36 -11.61
CA GLY A 144 -2.45 -7.13 -11.14
C GLY A 144 -1.45 -6.11 -10.61
N PHE A 145 -1.62 -4.86 -11.02
CA PHE A 145 -0.88 -3.70 -10.52
C PHE A 145 -1.84 -2.84 -9.69
N THR A 146 -1.60 -2.74 -8.38
CA THR A 146 -2.43 -1.97 -7.43
C THR A 146 -1.69 -0.76 -6.85
N GLN A 147 -0.47 -0.50 -7.30
CA GLN A 147 0.33 0.59 -6.81
C GLN A 147 -0.25 1.93 -7.24
N GLY A 148 -0.20 2.91 -6.34
CA GLY A 148 -0.59 4.28 -6.63
C GLY A 148 0.36 4.94 -7.64
N THR A 149 -0.04 6.09 -8.17
CA THR A 149 0.73 6.85 -9.18
C THR A 149 2.09 7.35 -8.66
N THR A 150 2.28 7.42 -7.35
CA THR A 150 3.57 7.72 -6.70
C THR A 150 4.63 6.62 -6.92
N HIS A 151 4.23 5.43 -7.36
CA HIS A 151 5.10 4.30 -7.69
C HIS A 151 5.45 4.20 -9.19
N ILE A 152 5.23 5.25 -9.98
CA ILE A 152 5.60 5.27 -11.39
C ILE A 152 7.08 4.89 -11.60
N PRO A 153 8.07 5.44 -10.85
CA PRO A 153 9.47 5.05 -11.00
C PRO A 153 9.70 3.55 -10.77
N ASP A 154 9.05 2.99 -9.76
CA ASP A 154 9.15 1.56 -9.43
C ASP A 154 8.65 0.68 -10.58
N VAL A 155 7.50 1.01 -11.16
CA VAL A 155 6.92 0.26 -12.29
C VAL A 155 7.72 0.47 -13.57
N MET A 156 8.36 1.64 -13.73
CA MET A 156 9.29 1.89 -14.85
C MET A 156 10.47 0.91 -14.85
N SER A 157 10.87 0.40 -13.71
CA SER A 157 11.98 -0.57 -13.62
C SER A 157 11.69 -1.87 -14.39
N ILE A 158 10.42 -2.23 -14.57
CA ILE A 158 10.00 -3.48 -15.24
C ILE A 158 9.14 -3.25 -16.51
N HIS A 159 8.86 -2.00 -16.88
CA HIS A 159 7.87 -1.70 -17.93
C HIS A 159 8.20 -2.35 -19.29
N LYS A 160 9.47 -2.41 -19.67
CA LYS A 160 9.91 -3.02 -20.94
C LYS A 160 9.63 -4.52 -20.97
N ASP A 161 9.80 -5.20 -19.84
CA ASP A 161 9.54 -6.63 -19.75
C ASP A 161 8.03 -6.92 -19.80
N VAL A 162 7.21 -6.07 -19.18
CA VAL A 162 5.73 -6.16 -19.30
C VAL A 162 5.30 -5.93 -20.74
N GLN A 163 5.87 -4.94 -21.42
CA GLN A 163 5.61 -4.70 -22.84
C GLN A 163 6.03 -5.91 -23.70
N THR A 164 7.22 -6.47 -23.45
CA THR A 164 7.68 -7.67 -24.15
C THR A 164 6.73 -8.85 -23.95
N ALA A 165 6.26 -9.06 -22.73
CA ALA A 165 5.27 -10.10 -22.44
C ALA A 165 3.96 -9.88 -23.20
N LEU A 166 3.45 -8.65 -23.26
CA LEU A 166 2.23 -8.32 -23.99
C LEU A 166 2.34 -8.55 -25.51
N TYR A 167 3.57 -8.57 -26.08
CA TYR A 167 3.80 -8.94 -27.48
C TYR A 167 3.92 -10.44 -27.69
N ASP A 168 4.26 -11.20 -26.66
CA ASP A 168 4.37 -12.65 -26.77
C ASP A 168 3.01 -13.28 -27.02
N ALA A 169 2.90 -14.12 -28.05
CA ALA A 169 1.62 -14.72 -28.47
C ALA A 169 1.04 -15.67 -27.42
N ASP A 170 1.87 -16.37 -26.66
CA ASP A 170 1.43 -17.31 -25.63
C ASP A 170 0.96 -16.54 -24.38
N PHE A 171 1.70 -15.51 -23.98
CA PHE A 171 1.28 -14.61 -22.92
C PHE A 171 -0.04 -13.92 -23.30
N ASN A 172 -0.12 -13.36 -24.48
CA ASN A 172 -1.31 -12.65 -24.98
C ASN A 172 -2.56 -13.53 -24.99
N ARG A 173 -2.41 -14.84 -25.24
CA ARG A 173 -3.51 -15.81 -25.23
C ARG A 173 -3.93 -16.26 -23.84
N ASN A 174 -2.95 -16.47 -22.94
CA ASN A 174 -3.14 -17.18 -21.68
C ASN A 174 -3.01 -16.30 -20.43
N CYS A 175 -2.51 -15.06 -20.57
CA CYS A 175 -2.33 -14.13 -19.47
C CYS A 175 -3.12 -12.84 -19.65
N GLN A 176 -3.19 -12.06 -18.59
CA GLN A 176 -3.81 -10.74 -18.58
C GLN A 176 -3.07 -9.82 -17.62
N VAL A 177 -2.70 -8.63 -18.07
CA VAL A 177 -2.24 -7.53 -17.21
C VAL A 177 -3.46 -6.73 -16.76
N ILE A 178 -3.56 -6.48 -15.46
CA ILE A 178 -4.66 -5.72 -14.84
C ILE A 178 -4.08 -4.49 -14.16
N LEU A 179 -4.50 -3.31 -14.57
CA LEU A 179 -4.23 -2.06 -13.88
C LEU A 179 -5.45 -1.67 -13.06
N THR A 180 -5.29 -1.57 -11.75
CA THR A 180 -6.37 -1.23 -10.82
C THR A 180 -6.26 0.21 -10.32
N GLY A 181 -7.33 0.71 -9.70
CA GLY A 181 -7.36 2.06 -9.15
C GLY A 181 -7.60 3.14 -10.19
N TRP A 182 -8.04 2.77 -11.40
CA TRP A 182 -8.33 3.72 -12.45
C TRP A 182 -9.44 4.68 -12.03
N ASN A 183 -9.11 5.96 -11.97
CA ASN A 183 -10.09 7.01 -11.74
C ASN A 183 -10.28 7.82 -13.02
N ALA A 184 -11.53 7.88 -13.51
CA ALA A 184 -11.91 8.57 -14.73
C ALA A 184 -12.14 10.08 -14.54
N ILE A 185 -11.98 10.61 -13.34
CA ILE A 185 -12.39 11.96 -13.00
C ILE A 185 -11.19 12.93 -12.97
N LYS A 186 -11.07 13.79 -14.00
CA LYS A 186 -10.23 15.01 -14.04
C LYS A 186 -8.70 14.80 -14.13
N SER A 187 -7.92 15.47 -13.26
CA SER A 187 -6.46 15.54 -13.32
C SER A 187 -5.76 14.20 -13.09
N GLU A 188 -6.38 13.30 -12.35
CA GLU A 188 -5.89 11.95 -12.11
C GLU A 188 -5.95 11.08 -13.36
N GLU A 189 -6.88 11.37 -14.26
CA GLU A 189 -6.98 10.66 -15.54
C GLU A 189 -5.69 10.79 -16.37
N SER A 190 -5.06 11.95 -16.36
CA SER A 190 -3.81 12.17 -17.10
C SER A 190 -2.65 11.35 -16.54
N VAL A 191 -2.57 11.18 -15.23
CA VAL A 191 -1.51 10.40 -14.57
C VAL A 191 -1.71 8.91 -14.84
N TYR A 192 -2.94 8.39 -14.70
CA TYR A 192 -3.24 6.98 -15.01
C TYR A 192 -3.07 6.66 -16.50
N ILE A 193 -3.37 7.58 -17.40
CA ILE A 193 -3.08 7.43 -18.83
C ILE A 193 -1.57 7.29 -19.07
N GLY A 194 -0.74 8.08 -18.39
CA GLY A 194 0.71 7.97 -18.44
C GLY A 194 1.20 6.61 -17.97
N TYR A 195 0.69 6.16 -16.82
CA TYR A 195 0.98 4.86 -16.24
C TYR A 195 0.59 3.71 -17.18
N GLU A 196 -0.62 3.75 -17.74
CA GLU A 196 -1.09 2.77 -18.71
C GLU A 196 -0.23 2.74 -19.98
N ARG A 197 0.09 3.90 -20.52
CA ARG A 197 0.95 4.01 -21.71
C ARG A 197 2.32 3.40 -21.46
N MET A 198 2.89 3.63 -20.30
CA MET A 198 4.16 3.05 -19.92
C MET A 198 4.14 1.52 -19.96
N LEU A 199 3.06 0.90 -19.48
CA LEU A 199 2.91 -0.56 -19.51
C LEU A 199 2.50 -1.10 -20.88
N THR A 200 1.75 -0.34 -21.68
CA THR A 200 1.07 -0.84 -22.88
C THR A 200 1.46 -0.14 -24.18
N ASP A 201 2.49 0.71 -24.19
CA ASP A 201 2.83 1.55 -25.37
C ASP A 201 3.04 0.75 -26.64
N ASN A 202 3.50 -0.47 -26.52
CA ASN A 202 3.65 -1.37 -27.63
C ASN A 202 2.31 -1.92 -28.19
N LEU A 203 1.22 -1.84 -27.45
CA LEU A 203 -0.11 -2.17 -27.97
C LEU A 203 -0.69 -1.11 -28.90
N LYS A 204 -0.03 0.06 -29.04
CA LYS A 204 -0.46 1.13 -29.98
C LYS A 204 -0.52 0.65 -31.43
N THR A 205 0.36 -0.23 -31.84
CA THR A 205 0.39 -0.77 -33.19
C THR A 205 -0.69 -1.80 -33.47
N LEU A 206 -1.24 -2.40 -32.42
CA LEU A 206 -2.24 -3.46 -32.53
C LEU A 206 -3.67 -2.96 -32.39
N LEU A 207 -3.92 -1.79 -31.74
CA LEU A 207 -5.24 -1.45 -31.24
C LEU A 207 -5.63 0.04 -31.31
N PRO A 208 -5.58 0.77 -32.46
CA PRO A 208 -6.14 2.12 -32.53
C PRO A 208 -7.62 2.15 -32.15
N VAL A 209 -8.39 1.16 -32.58
CA VAL A 209 -9.84 1.02 -32.30
C VAL A 209 -10.10 0.62 -30.84
N GLU A 210 -9.29 -0.25 -30.26
CA GLU A 210 -9.45 -0.65 -28.86
C GLU A 210 -8.99 0.43 -27.88
N ARG A 211 -8.02 1.27 -28.25
CA ARG A 211 -7.63 2.44 -27.46
C ARG A 211 -8.77 3.44 -27.32
N GLU A 212 -9.43 3.76 -28.44
CA GLU A 212 -10.61 4.62 -28.45
C GLU A 212 -11.78 3.97 -27.70
N TYR A 213 -11.94 2.67 -27.85
CA TYR A 213 -12.88 1.84 -27.11
C TYR A 213 -12.60 1.85 -25.62
N CYS A 214 -11.35 1.67 -25.18
CA CYS A 214 -10.95 1.77 -23.77
C CYS A 214 -11.17 3.19 -23.22
N LEU A 215 -10.88 4.25 -23.97
CA LEU A 215 -11.17 5.62 -23.57
C LEU A 215 -12.67 5.93 -23.49
N ARG A 216 -13.49 5.31 -24.34
CA ARG A 216 -14.96 5.41 -24.29
C ARG A 216 -15.55 4.60 -23.13
N LEU A 217 -14.95 3.48 -22.75
CA LEU A 217 -15.39 2.63 -21.65
C LEU A 217 -15.20 3.24 -20.26
N VAL A 218 -14.34 4.25 -20.13
CA VAL A 218 -14.22 5.07 -18.94
C VAL A 218 -15.54 5.77 -18.56
N LYS A 219 -16.43 5.99 -19.52
CA LYS A 219 -17.78 6.55 -19.29
C LYS A 219 -18.85 5.53 -18.91
N TYR A 220 -18.62 4.25 -19.09
CA TYR A 220 -19.60 3.19 -18.88
C TYR A 220 -19.00 2.05 -18.10
N LYS A 221 -19.74 1.56 -17.07
CA LYS A 221 -19.39 0.38 -16.27
C LYS A 221 -18.65 -0.66 -17.10
N PHE A 222 -17.42 -0.97 -16.71
CA PHE A 222 -16.51 -1.85 -17.43
C PHE A 222 -17.22 -3.11 -17.94
N PRO A 223 -17.33 -3.32 -19.25
CA PRO A 223 -17.67 -4.65 -19.71
C PRO A 223 -16.52 -5.55 -19.31
N SER A 224 -16.86 -6.73 -18.84
CA SER A 224 -15.94 -7.79 -18.49
C SER A 224 -14.93 -8.06 -19.61
N GLY A 225 -13.82 -7.36 -19.63
CA GLY A 225 -12.70 -7.55 -20.56
C GLY A 225 -11.92 -8.84 -20.28
N ILE A 226 -12.60 -9.88 -19.78
CA ILE A 226 -12.06 -11.17 -19.36
C ILE A 226 -11.28 -11.87 -20.49
N SER A 227 -11.55 -11.52 -21.74
CA SER A 227 -10.90 -12.12 -22.91
C SER A 227 -9.68 -11.36 -23.44
N LYS A 228 -9.33 -10.21 -22.89
CA LYS A 228 -8.26 -9.34 -23.40
C LYS A 228 -6.95 -9.52 -22.62
N PRO A 229 -5.78 -9.31 -23.25
CA PRO A 229 -4.48 -9.41 -22.56
C PRO A 229 -4.23 -8.25 -21.60
N TYR A 230 -5.02 -7.19 -21.67
CA TYR A 230 -4.97 -6.03 -20.78
C TYR A 230 -6.36 -5.61 -20.35
N ARG A 231 -6.50 -5.23 -19.07
CA ARG A 231 -7.77 -4.76 -18.49
C ARG A 231 -7.53 -3.67 -17.45
N ARG A 232 -8.43 -2.69 -17.42
CA ARG A 232 -8.55 -1.70 -16.35
C ARG A 232 -9.58 -2.13 -15.33
N VAL A 233 -9.31 -1.89 -14.06
CA VAL A 233 -10.28 -2.01 -12.97
C VAL A 233 -10.40 -0.63 -12.31
N GLY A 234 -11.61 -0.12 -12.20
CA GLY A 234 -11.89 1.20 -11.63
C GLY A 234 -11.46 1.30 -10.16
N ALA A 235 -11.23 2.53 -9.71
CA ALA A 235 -11.00 2.81 -8.32
C ALA A 235 -12.24 2.43 -7.50
N LEU A 236 -12.03 1.73 -6.41
CA LEU A 236 -13.04 1.40 -5.42
C LEU A 236 -12.92 2.37 -4.22
N PRO A 237 -14.02 2.57 -3.46
CA PRO A 237 -13.93 3.26 -2.18
C PRO A 237 -12.87 2.63 -1.27
N VAL A 238 -12.23 3.43 -0.43
CA VAL A 238 -11.10 2.97 0.41
C VAL A 238 -11.44 1.77 1.30
N TYR A 239 -12.67 1.65 1.75
CA TYR A 239 -13.16 0.51 2.55
C TYR A 239 -13.52 -0.72 1.71
N GLU A 240 -13.46 -0.63 0.38
CA GLU A 240 -13.72 -1.73 -0.55
C GLU A 240 -12.51 -2.09 -1.42
N PHE A 241 -11.41 -1.34 -1.29
CA PHE A 241 -10.27 -1.45 -2.23
C PHE A 241 -9.70 -2.87 -2.30
N ALA A 242 -9.75 -3.62 -1.20
CA ALA A 242 -9.23 -4.99 -1.17
C ALA A 242 -9.95 -5.96 -2.13
N LYS A 243 -11.17 -5.60 -2.59
CA LYS A 243 -11.88 -6.38 -3.61
C LYS A 243 -11.17 -6.42 -4.97
N VAL A 244 -10.23 -5.49 -5.24
CA VAL A 244 -9.44 -5.52 -6.49
C VAL A 244 -8.54 -6.76 -6.57
N TYR A 245 -8.13 -7.31 -5.42
CA TYR A 245 -7.32 -8.53 -5.37
C TYR A 245 -8.08 -9.77 -5.81
N ASP A 246 -9.42 -9.79 -5.72
CA ASP A 246 -10.25 -10.91 -6.18
C ASP A 246 -10.19 -11.06 -7.72
N GLU A 247 -9.74 -10.02 -8.41
CA GLU A 247 -9.62 -9.93 -9.87
C GLU A 247 -8.25 -10.38 -10.40
N MET A 248 -7.30 -10.75 -9.55
CA MET A 248 -5.92 -11.10 -9.96
C MET A 248 -5.43 -12.40 -9.31
N ASP A 249 -4.48 -13.06 -9.96
CA ASP A 249 -3.83 -14.27 -9.46
C ASP A 249 -2.45 -13.96 -8.87
N ILE A 250 -1.78 -12.94 -9.42
CA ILE A 250 -0.46 -12.48 -9.01
C ILE A 250 -0.51 -10.96 -8.82
N LEU A 251 -0.18 -10.49 -7.62
CA LEU A 251 0.09 -9.08 -7.39
C LEU A 251 1.51 -8.76 -7.86
N VAL A 252 1.65 -7.78 -8.75
CA VAL A 252 2.94 -7.28 -9.22
C VAL A 252 3.21 -5.94 -8.55
N ALA A 253 4.22 -5.90 -7.69
CA ALA A 253 4.59 -4.71 -6.93
C ALA A 253 6.12 -4.52 -6.90
N PRO A 254 6.72 -4.08 -8.02
CA PRO A 254 8.14 -3.77 -8.06
C PRO A 254 8.49 -2.63 -7.11
N LEU A 255 9.70 -2.63 -6.56
CA LEU A 255 10.28 -1.52 -5.82
C LEU A 255 11.74 -1.32 -6.25
N ILE A 256 12.14 -0.06 -6.42
CA ILE A 256 13.55 0.32 -6.60
C ILE A 256 14.21 0.36 -5.22
N ASP A 257 15.45 -0.13 -5.14
CA ASP A 257 16.25 -0.02 -3.92
C ASP A 257 16.71 1.43 -3.71
N ASN A 258 16.05 2.11 -2.79
CA ASN A 258 16.41 3.45 -2.32
C ASN A 258 15.93 3.66 -0.87
N ASP A 259 16.46 4.68 -0.21
CA ASP A 259 16.18 4.97 1.21
C ASP A 259 14.68 5.12 1.50
N PHE A 260 13.94 5.76 0.60
CA PHE A 260 12.49 5.97 0.76
C PHE A 260 11.72 4.63 0.73
N ASN A 261 11.98 3.81 -0.29
CA ASN A 261 11.32 2.51 -0.42
C ASN A 261 11.76 1.53 0.68
N ASN A 262 13.02 1.57 1.08
CA ASN A 262 13.54 0.72 2.15
C ASN A 262 12.88 0.97 3.52
N CYS A 263 12.37 2.17 3.75
CA CYS A 263 11.62 2.53 4.96
C CYS A 263 10.14 2.10 4.92
N LYS A 264 9.60 1.72 3.76
CA LYS A 264 8.20 1.27 3.63
C LYS A 264 7.98 -0.06 4.36
N SER A 265 6.70 -0.46 4.48
CA SER A 265 6.32 -1.79 4.98
C SER A 265 6.02 -2.76 3.84
N GLU A 266 6.06 -4.05 4.16
CA GLU A 266 5.69 -5.15 3.27
C GLU A 266 4.17 -5.27 3.04
N LEU A 267 3.40 -4.24 3.30
CA LEU A 267 1.92 -4.25 3.29
C LEU A 267 1.34 -4.84 2.00
N LYS A 268 1.90 -4.50 0.83
CA LYS A 268 1.42 -5.06 -0.45
C LYS A 268 1.55 -6.59 -0.52
N MET A 269 2.62 -7.13 0.03
CA MET A 269 2.82 -8.57 0.11
C MET A 269 1.87 -9.22 1.13
N ILE A 270 1.63 -8.55 2.26
CA ILE A 270 0.66 -8.97 3.27
C ILE A 270 -0.75 -9.00 2.67
N GLU A 271 -1.18 -7.92 2.01
CA GLU A 271 -2.48 -7.81 1.33
C GLU A 271 -2.69 -8.96 0.32
N ALA A 272 -1.67 -9.23 -0.53
CA ALA A 272 -1.72 -10.34 -1.48
C ALA A 272 -1.93 -11.69 -0.79
N GLY A 273 -1.19 -11.95 0.29
CA GLY A 273 -1.30 -13.19 1.07
C GLY A 273 -2.69 -13.40 1.66
N PHE A 274 -3.27 -12.37 2.30
CA PHE A 274 -4.63 -12.46 2.85
C PHE A 274 -5.69 -12.66 1.78
N LYS A 275 -5.48 -12.13 0.58
CA LYS A 275 -6.39 -12.28 -0.55
C LYS A 275 -6.12 -13.52 -1.41
N GLY A 276 -5.14 -14.36 -1.03
CA GLY A 276 -4.82 -15.59 -1.75
C GLY A 276 -4.20 -15.36 -3.12
N CYS A 277 -3.55 -14.21 -3.34
CA CYS A 277 -2.76 -13.92 -4.53
C CYS A 277 -1.30 -14.33 -4.30
N ALA A 278 -0.61 -14.77 -5.33
CA ALA A 278 0.84 -14.83 -5.32
C ALA A 278 1.43 -13.42 -5.41
N PHE A 279 2.68 -13.26 -5.01
CA PHE A 279 3.38 -11.98 -5.06
C PHE A 279 4.55 -12.02 -6.05
N MET A 280 4.73 -10.93 -6.80
CA MET A 280 5.86 -10.72 -7.70
C MET A 280 6.45 -9.33 -7.44
N GLY A 281 7.70 -9.26 -7.02
CA GLY A 281 8.40 -8.00 -6.71
C GLY A 281 9.90 -8.18 -6.59
N HIS A 282 10.65 -7.09 -6.42
CA HIS A 282 12.08 -7.15 -6.16
C HIS A 282 12.34 -7.56 -4.71
N ASN A 283 13.37 -8.38 -4.50
CA ASN A 283 13.80 -8.81 -3.17
C ASN A 283 14.69 -7.75 -2.51
N VAL A 284 14.11 -6.60 -2.30
CA VAL A 284 14.67 -5.46 -1.59
C VAL A 284 13.79 -5.13 -0.38
N ASN A 285 14.28 -4.34 0.57
CA ASN A 285 13.40 -3.87 1.64
C ASN A 285 12.24 -3.05 1.08
N PRO A 286 11.04 -3.21 1.65
CA PRO A 286 10.69 -4.01 2.83
C PRO A 286 10.42 -5.50 2.53
N TYR A 287 10.28 -5.89 1.27
CA TYR A 287 9.81 -7.23 0.90
C TYR A 287 10.78 -8.33 1.28
N SER A 288 12.11 -8.05 1.30
CA SER A 288 13.15 -9.04 1.63
C SER A 288 12.97 -9.68 3.02
N SER A 289 12.26 -9.00 3.94
CA SER A 289 11.94 -9.53 5.28
C SER A 289 10.95 -10.70 5.25
N LEU A 290 10.11 -10.78 4.21
CA LEU A 290 9.02 -11.74 4.07
C LEU A 290 9.18 -12.66 2.84
N MET A 291 9.86 -12.19 1.78
CA MET A 291 10.04 -12.94 0.54
C MET A 291 10.88 -14.22 0.73
N THR A 292 10.41 -15.29 0.13
CA THR A 292 11.12 -16.56 0.03
C THR A 292 10.92 -17.15 -1.38
N LYS A 293 11.76 -18.11 -1.78
CA LYS A 293 11.60 -18.84 -3.05
C LYS A 293 10.28 -19.61 -3.17
N LYS A 294 9.54 -19.79 -2.06
CA LYS A 294 8.29 -20.56 -2.04
C LYS A 294 7.05 -19.68 -2.10
N ASN A 295 7.14 -18.43 -1.64
CA ASN A 295 5.98 -17.56 -1.45
C ASN A 295 5.95 -16.35 -2.40
N SER A 296 6.94 -16.24 -3.32
CA SER A 296 7.05 -15.08 -4.21
C SER A 296 7.83 -15.38 -5.48
N PHE A 297 7.61 -14.56 -6.49
CA PHE A 297 8.39 -14.48 -7.73
C PHE A 297 9.33 -13.28 -7.64
N ASP A 298 10.61 -13.53 -7.55
CA ASP A 298 11.65 -12.52 -7.29
C ASP A 298 12.16 -11.89 -8.59
N LEU A 299 11.81 -10.62 -8.80
CA LEU A 299 12.25 -9.83 -9.97
C LEU A 299 13.73 -9.45 -9.95
N THR A 300 14.42 -9.68 -8.85
CA THR A 300 15.90 -9.51 -8.77
C THR A 300 16.63 -10.66 -9.45
N TRP A 301 16.03 -11.85 -9.49
CA TRP A 301 16.63 -13.06 -10.06
C TRP A 301 16.19 -13.36 -11.50
N GLY A 302 15.03 -12.83 -11.90
CA GLY A 302 14.49 -12.98 -13.23
C GLY A 302 13.54 -11.84 -13.53
N ASN A 303 13.47 -11.42 -14.78
CA ASN A 303 12.59 -10.33 -15.15
C ASN A 303 11.11 -10.79 -15.28
N PHE A 304 10.19 -9.84 -15.40
CA PHE A 304 8.76 -10.10 -15.50
C PHE A 304 8.42 -11.06 -16.66
N TYR A 305 9.06 -10.91 -17.83
CA TYR A 305 8.80 -11.75 -19.00
C TYR A 305 9.26 -13.19 -18.79
N GLU A 306 10.46 -13.39 -18.27
CA GLU A 306 11.02 -14.72 -17.98
C GLU A 306 10.17 -15.47 -16.95
N TRP A 307 9.79 -14.81 -15.85
CA TRP A 307 8.88 -15.38 -14.86
C TRP A 307 7.52 -15.75 -15.49
N SER A 308 6.97 -14.87 -16.33
CA SER A 308 5.68 -15.15 -17.00
C SER A 308 5.77 -16.39 -17.89
N LYS A 309 6.85 -16.59 -18.63
CA LYS A 309 7.05 -17.82 -19.43
C LYS A 309 7.20 -19.06 -18.54
N TYR A 310 7.97 -18.96 -17.47
CA TYR A 310 8.16 -20.08 -16.55
C TYR A 310 6.84 -20.49 -15.88
N ILE A 311 6.03 -19.51 -15.47
CA ILE A 311 4.70 -19.72 -14.88
C ILE A 311 3.75 -20.37 -15.88
N LEU A 312 3.75 -19.93 -17.14
CA LEU A 312 2.93 -20.56 -18.21
C LEU A 312 3.28 -22.03 -18.41
N SER A 313 4.55 -22.40 -18.28
CA SER A 313 5.00 -23.79 -18.36
C SER A 313 4.71 -24.59 -17.08
N ASN A 314 4.41 -23.91 -15.97
CA ASN A 314 4.19 -24.51 -14.64
C ASN A 314 2.96 -23.88 -13.95
N PRO A 315 1.73 -24.08 -14.46
CA PRO A 315 0.55 -23.32 -14.02
C PRO A 315 0.17 -23.51 -12.54
N ASN A 316 0.51 -24.65 -11.94
CA ASN A 316 0.25 -24.91 -10.52
C ASN A 316 1.11 -24.04 -9.58
N LEU A 317 2.24 -23.53 -10.08
CA LEU A 317 3.18 -22.74 -9.29
C LEU A 317 2.54 -21.48 -8.70
N VAL A 318 1.63 -20.83 -9.43
CA VAL A 318 0.91 -19.65 -8.91
C VAL A 318 0.10 -20.00 -7.67
N LYS A 319 -0.65 -21.11 -7.73
CA LYS A 319 -1.48 -21.58 -6.62
C LYS A 319 -0.63 -21.99 -5.41
N ASP A 320 0.47 -22.69 -5.64
CA ASP A 320 1.35 -23.15 -4.58
C ASP A 320 2.04 -21.97 -3.89
N THR A 321 2.51 -21.00 -4.68
CA THR A 321 3.12 -19.75 -4.18
C THR A 321 2.12 -18.92 -3.38
N ALA A 322 0.90 -18.75 -3.88
CA ALA A 322 -0.17 -18.03 -3.18
C ALA A 322 -0.54 -18.70 -1.85
N ALA A 323 -0.67 -20.03 -1.84
CA ALA A 323 -0.96 -20.80 -0.63
C ALA A 323 0.13 -20.64 0.43
N GLN A 324 1.41 -20.68 0.03
CA GLN A 324 2.52 -20.47 0.96
C GLN A 324 2.52 -19.03 1.50
N LEU A 325 2.30 -18.03 0.64
CA LEU A 325 2.23 -16.63 1.07
C LEU A 325 1.08 -16.40 2.07
N THR A 326 -0.08 -17.00 1.80
CA THR A 326 -1.22 -16.95 2.74
C THR A 326 -0.85 -17.49 4.12
N LEU A 327 -0.06 -18.56 4.20
CA LEU A 327 0.41 -19.10 5.48
C LEU A 327 1.37 -18.15 6.17
N ASP A 328 2.33 -17.60 5.43
CA ASP A 328 3.40 -16.76 5.96
C ASP A 328 2.88 -15.39 6.46
N THR A 329 1.76 -14.92 5.89
CA THR A 329 1.16 -13.62 6.25
C THR A 329 0.18 -13.67 7.42
N LYS A 330 -0.27 -14.83 7.88
CA LYS A 330 -1.23 -14.96 9.00
C LYS A 330 -0.82 -14.21 10.27
N LYS A 331 0.46 -14.11 10.54
CA LYS A 331 1.01 -13.38 11.70
C LYS A 331 0.71 -11.88 11.71
N TYR A 332 0.34 -11.33 10.54
CA TYR A 332 0.00 -9.91 10.37
C TYR A 332 -1.51 -9.63 10.52
N SER A 333 -2.25 -10.52 11.17
CA SER A 333 -3.62 -10.20 11.60
C SER A 333 -3.59 -9.08 12.64
N LEU A 334 -4.43 -8.05 12.47
CA LEU A 334 -4.58 -6.97 13.47
C LEU A 334 -5.01 -7.53 14.83
N ASN A 335 -5.78 -8.61 14.87
CA ASN A 335 -6.16 -9.25 16.12
C ASN A 335 -4.92 -9.72 16.94
N LEU A 336 -3.85 -10.13 16.27
CA LEU A 336 -2.58 -10.53 16.90
C LEU A 336 -1.67 -9.33 17.23
N LEU A 337 -1.75 -8.26 16.43
CA LEU A 337 -0.89 -7.07 16.60
C LEU A 337 -1.47 -6.06 17.59
N THR A 338 -2.74 -6.20 17.96
CA THR A 338 -3.45 -5.25 18.84
C THR A 338 -2.83 -5.18 20.23
N ASP A 339 -2.33 -6.29 20.78
CA ASP A 339 -1.73 -6.31 22.12
C ASP A 339 -0.51 -5.38 22.23
N LYS A 340 0.33 -5.30 21.19
CA LYS A 340 1.46 -4.36 21.16
C LYS A 340 0.99 -2.89 21.29
N ARG A 341 -0.12 -2.53 20.60
CA ARG A 341 -0.69 -1.18 20.70
C ARG A 341 -1.29 -0.93 22.07
N LYS A 342 -2.01 -1.91 22.62
CA LYS A 342 -2.58 -1.83 23.96
C LYS A 342 -1.53 -1.54 25.00
N GLU A 343 -0.49 -2.37 25.08
CA GLU A 343 0.63 -2.22 26.03
C GLU A 343 1.31 -0.85 25.91
N LEU A 344 1.51 -0.40 24.66
CA LEU A 344 2.10 0.92 24.42
C LEU A 344 1.21 2.04 24.95
N TYR A 345 -0.09 2.01 24.66
CA TYR A 345 -1.01 3.09 25.08
C TYR A 345 -1.22 3.10 26.58
N GLU A 346 -1.28 1.92 27.23
CA GLU A 346 -1.35 1.82 28.70
C GLU A 346 -0.10 2.39 29.39
N ARG A 347 1.06 2.31 28.75
CA ARG A 347 2.30 2.91 29.27
C ARG A 347 2.29 4.45 29.20
N PHE A 348 1.57 5.03 28.26
CA PHE A 348 1.60 6.48 28.00
C PHE A 348 0.29 7.21 28.38
N LYS A 349 -0.74 6.51 28.86
CA LYS A 349 -1.95 7.13 29.39
C LYS A 349 -1.73 7.79 30.77
#